data_e0766001d454662a4e8e15355e4da1b9
#
_entry.id   e0766001d454662a4e8e15355e4da1b9
#
_cell.length_a   1.000
_cell.length_b   1.000
_cell.length_c   1.000
_cell.angle_alpha   90.00
_cell.angle_beta   90.00
_cell.angle_gamma   90.00
#
_symmetry.space_group_name_H-M   'P 1'
#
loop_
_entity.id
_entity.type
_entity.pdbx_description
1 polymer ?
#
loop_
_entity_poly.entity_id
_entity_poly.type
_entity_poly.pdbx_seq_one_letter_code
_entity_poly.pdbx_strand_id
1 'polypeptide(L)'
;MSTLRTDNDTWDIASSVGATAVMVAAARAAETDRPDPLIRDPYARILVADAGTGAWELMLDDAFMARIADTDAEIAAMFQHMGNYQAVRTHFFDDFFAEAADAGIRQVVILASGLDSRAFRLPWPAGTTVYEIDQPKVLEYKAATLARHGVAPSADRREVAVDLRQDWPAALVKAGFDIATPTAWLAEGLLMYLPADAQDRLFTQVTELSAPGSRVAAETMGIHAEDRRERMRKRFASLTAQFGVQPMDITELTYEDPDRADVAVWLAEHGWRSGALASNDEMRRLGRFVEIADSDGQSFSTFVTGERV
;
A
#
# COMPACT_ATOMS: atom_id res chain seq x y z
N MET A 1 8.18 21.84 1.52
CA MET A 1 8.06 21.16 0.20
C MET A 1 9.19 20.15 0.12
N SER A 2 8.89 18.91 -0.13
CA SER A 2 9.93 17.88 -0.30
C SER A 2 10.77 18.20 -1.52
N THR A 3 12.10 18.25 -1.37
CA THR A 3 13.05 18.54 -2.45
C THR A 3 13.28 17.34 -3.38
N LEU A 4 12.72 16.16 -3.03
CA LEU A 4 12.90 14.90 -3.77
C LEU A 4 11.79 14.61 -4.78
N ARG A 5 10.68 15.38 -4.75
CA ARG A 5 9.54 15.21 -5.65
C ARG A 5 9.44 16.37 -6.63
N THR A 6 9.26 16.04 -7.91
CA THR A 6 9.01 17.00 -9.00
C THR A 6 7.83 16.52 -9.86
N ASP A 7 7.19 17.43 -10.59
CA ASP A 7 6.02 17.12 -11.42
C ASP A 7 6.31 16.07 -12.52
N ASN A 8 7.58 15.88 -12.86
CA ASN A 8 8.01 14.96 -13.92
C ASN A 8 9.01 13.90 -13.43
N ASP A 9 9.13 13.69 -12.11
CA ASP A 9 10.00 12.65 -11.59
C ASP A 9 9.52 11.25 -12.04
N THR A 10 10.48 10.40 -12.34
CA THR A 10 10.23 8.98 -12.64
C THR A 10 11.08 8.15 -11.70
N TRP A 11 10.57 7.02 -11.30
CA TRP A 11 11.27 6.10 -10.41
C TRP A 11 11.20 4.68 -10.94
N ASP A 12 12.12 3.88 -10.48
CA ASP A 12 12.12 2.42 -10.58
C ASP A 12 11.88 1.83 -9.19
N ILE A 13 11.95 0.51 -9.08
CA ILE A 13 11.65 -0.19 -7.82
C ILE A 13 12.68 0.08 -6.72
N ALA A 14 13.90 0.46 -7.07
CA ALA A 14 14.98 0.70 -6.11
C ALA A 14 15.08 2.17 -5.67
N SER A 15 14.31 3.07 -6.28
CA SER A 15 14.43 4.52 -6.07
C SER A 15 13.12 5.18 -5.67
N SER A 16 13.22 6.27 -4.89
CA SER A 16 12.07 7.11 -4.51
C SER A 16 10.90 6.28 -3.95
N VAL A 17 9.68 6.56 -4.42
CA VAL A 17 8.46 5.84 -4.00
C VAL A 17 8.51 4.34 -4.31
N GLY A 18 9.25 3.91 -5.34
CA GLY A 18 9.42 2.48 -5.65
C GLY A 18 10.02 1.68 -4.50
N ALA A 19 11.02 2.22 -3.81
CA ALA A 19 11.65 1.55 -2.68
C ALA A 19 10.70 1.34 -1.48
N THR A 20 9.64 2.14 -1.34
CA THR A 20 8.61 1.93 -0.31
C THR A 20 7.76 0.70 -0.61
N ALA A 21 7.53 0.36 -1.88
CA ALA A 21 6.86 -0.87 -2.26
C ALA A 21 7.67 -2.12 -1.88
N VAL A 22 9.01 -2.04 -1.92
CA VAL A 22 9.89 -3.12 -1.45
C VAL A 22 9.79 -3.31 0.06
N MET A 23 9.76 -2.22 0.84
CA MET A 23 9.52 -2.27 2.28
C MET A 23 8.21 -3.00 2.62
N VAL A 24 7.14 -2.65 1.95
CA VAL A 24 5.82 -3.28 2.18
C VAL A 24 5.84 -4.76 1.78
N ALA A 25 6.50 -5.10 0.68
CA ALA A 25 6.68 -6.51 0.28
C ALA A 25 7.53 -7.29 1.29
N ALA A 26 8.60 -6.69 1.85
CA ALA A 26 9.39 -7.31 2.90
C ALA A 26 8.55 -7.61 4.16
N ALA A 27 7.69 -6.68 4.58
CA ALA A 27 6.78 -6.91 5.70
C ALA A 27 5.80 -8.06 5.43
N ARG A 28 5.24 -8.17 4.20
CA ARG A 28 4.36 -9.30 3.82
C ARG A 28 5.11 -10.63 3.78
N ALA A 29 6.37 -10.63 3.35
CA ALA A 29 7.21 -11.82 3.36
C ALA A 29 7.48 -12.29 4.80
N ALA A 30 7.86 -11.37 5.69
CA ALA A 30 8.08 -11.66 7.10
C ALA A 30 6.81 -12.18 7.80
N GLU A 31 5.64 -11.60 7.52
CA GLU A 31 4.36 -12.11 8.05
C GLU A 31 4.05 -13.51 7.54
N THR A 32 4.31 -13.79 6.27
CA THR A 32 4.06 -15.11 5.65
C THR A 32 4.85 -16.23 6.35
N ASP A 33 6.05 -15.94 6.85
CA ASP A 33 6.93 -16.90 7.51
C ASP A 33 6.58 -17.13 8.98
N ARG A 34 5.63 -16.40 9.56
CA ARG A 34 5.20 -16.59 10.95
C ARG A 34 4.46 -17.93 11.13
N PRO A 35 4.52 -18.53 12.31
CA PRO A 35 3.74 -19.73 12.61
C PRO A 35 2.23 -19.55 12.46
N ASP A 36 1.73 -18.35 12.81
CA ASP A 36 0.31 -17.98 12.75
C ASP A 36 0.15 -16.65 11.96
N PRO A 37 0.29 -16.70 10.63
CA PRO A 37 0.25 -15.50 9.81
C PRO A 37 -1.19 -15.07 9.54
N LEU A 38 -1.45 -13.75 9.57
CA LEU A 38 -2.72 -13.16 9.14
C LEU A 38 -2.91 -13.26 7.62
N ILE A 39 -1.82 -13.15 6.88
CA ILE A 39 -1.83 -13.22 5.41
C ILE A 39 -0.72 -14.16 4.94
N ARG A 40 -0.89 -14.72 3.75
CA ARG A 40 0.15 -15.47 3.05
C ARG A 40 0.41 -14.85 1.70
N ASP A 41 1.64 -14.36 1.50
CA ASP A 41 2.13 -13.87 0.23
C ASP A 41 3.40 -14.63 -0.18
N PRO A 42 3.26 -15.77 -0.87
CA PRO A 42 4.39 -16.60 -1.26
C PRO A 42 5.32 -15.91 -2.26
N TYR A 43 4.89 -14.81 -2.85
CA TYR A 43 5.63 -14.08 -3.87
C TYR A 43 6.39 -12.87 -3.34
N ALA A 44 6.03 -12.37 -2.16
CA ALA A 44 6.64 -11.18 -1.58
C ALA A 44 8.17 -11.31 -1.44
N ARG A 45 8.66 -12.45 -0.93
CA ARG A 45 10.11 -12.69 -0.77
C ARG A 45 10.86 -12.67 -2.11
N ILE A 46 10.28 -13.24 -3.16
CA ILE A 46 10.83 -13.25 -4.52
C ILE A 46 10.93 -11.80 -5.04
N LEU A 47 9.89 -11.00 -4.84
CA LEU A 47 9.83 -9.61 -5.28
C LEU A 47 10.83 -8.71 -4.53
N VAL A 48 11.17 -9.03 -3.28
CA VAL A 48 12.18 -8.28 -2.51
C VAL A 48 13.60 -8.67 -2.90
N ALA A 49 13.87 -9.96 -3.08
CA ALA A 49 15.22 -10.48 -3.27
C ALA A 49 15.98 -9.87 -4.45
N ASP A 50 15.27 -9.53 -5.52
CA ASP A 50 15.84 -8.98 -6.75
C ASP A 50 15.75 -7.43 -6.82
N ALA A 51 15.23 -6.77 -5.79
CA ALA A 51 14.94 -5.33 -5.84
C ALA A 51 16.19 -4.45 -5.72
N GLY A 52 17.27 -4.98 -5.14
CA GLY A 52 18.56 -4.28 -5.04
C GLY A 52 18.57 -3.09 -4.07
N THR A 53 17.64 -3.06 -3.12
CA THR A 53 17.51 -1.97 -2.14
C THR A 53 18.43 -2.12 -0.94
N GLY A 54 18.96 -3.34 -0.70
CA GLY A 54 19.90 -3.67 0.36
C GLY A 54 19.38 -3.56 1.79
N ALA A 55 18.72 -2.44 2.11
CA ALA A 55 18.23 -2.15 3.46
C ALA A 55 17.00 -2.98 3.84
N TRP A 56 16.09 -3.22 2.92
CA TRP A 56 14.83 -3.93 3.20
C TRP A 56 15.01 -5.45 3.18
N GLU A 57 15.99 -5.95 2.45
CA GLU A 57 16.42 -7.36 2.49
C GLU A 57 16.95 -7.74 3.87
N LEU A 58 17.60 -6.82 4.59
CA LEU A 58 18.07 -7.04 5.96
C LEU A 58 16.92 -7.26 6.95
N MET A 59 15.74 -6.70 6.69
CA MET A 59 14.55 -6.93 7.52
C MET A 59 14.02 -8.37 7.40
N LEU A 60 14.45 -9.12 6.39
CA LEU A 60 14.16 -10.55 6.21
C LEU A 60 15.22 -11.45 6.84
N ASP A 61 16.26 -10.89 7.44
CA ASP A 61 17.32 -11.63 8.15
C ASP A 61 16.98 -11.72 9.64
N ASP A 62 16.59 -12.91 10.08
CA ASP A 62 16.22 -13.18 11.48
C ASP A 62 17.36 -12.87 12.45
N ALA A 63 18.62 -13.10 12.05
CA ALA A 63 19.77 -12.78 12.88
C ALA A 63 19.99 -11.28 13.05
N PHE A 64 19.69 -10.50 12.00
CA PHE A 64 19.72 -9.03 12.05
C PHE A 64 18.62 -8.51 12.96
N MET A 65 17.39 -9.00 12.81
CA MET A 65 16.25 -8.60 13.64
C MET A 65 16.44 -8.98 15.12
N ALA A 66 17.01 -10.15 15.40
CA ALA A 66 17.36 -10.55 16.76
C ALA A 66 18.40 -9.61 17.39
N ARG A 67 19.43 -9.19 16.65
CA ARG A 67 20.42 -8.21 17.15
C ARG A 67 19.79 -6.85 17.47
N ILE A 68 18.82 -6.40 16.67
CA ILE A 68 18.06 -5.18 16.99
C ILE A 68 17.31 -5.36 18.30
N ALA A 69 16.61 -6.48 18.46
CA ALA A 69 15.82 -6.75 19.65
C ALA A 69 16.69 -6.83 20.93
N ASP A 70 17.88 -7.39 20.84
CA ASP A 70 18.84 -7.48 21.95
C ASP A 70 19.48 -6.13 22.29
N THR A 71 19.56 -5.20 21.32
CA THR A 71 20.24 -3.93 21.50
C THR A 71 19.31 -2.81 21.95
N ASP A 72 18.09 -2.75 21.42
CA ASP A 72 17.12 -1.70 21.69
C ASP A 72 15.68 -2.23 21.61
N ALA A 73 15.08 -2.46 22.77
CA ALA A 73 13.73 -3.00 22.89
C ALA A 73 12.65 -2.04 22.33
N GLU A 74 12.87 -0.72 22.36
CA GLU A 74 11.89 0.25 21.81
C GLU A 74 11.90 0.23 20.30
N ILE A 75 13.09 0.14 19.70
CA ILE A 75 13.22 0.01 18.25
C ILE A 75 12.63 -1.34 17.81
N ALA A 76 12.86 -2.41 18.53
CA ALA A 76 12.27 -3.73 18.25
C ALA A 76 10.72 -3.67 18.28
N ALA A 77 10.14 -3.03 19.31
CA ALA A 77 8.69 -2.83 19.42
C ALA A 77 8.13 -2.00 18.27
N MET A 78 8.85 -0.99 17.82
CA MET A 78 8.47 -0.18 16.66
C MET A 78 8.46 -1.01 15.37
N PHE A 79 9.51 -1.81 15.11
CA PHE A 79 9.52 -2.69 13.93
C PHE A 79 8.41 -3.74 13.99
N GLN A 80 8.17 -4.31 15.15
CA GLN A 80 7.08 -5.27 15.36
C GLN A 80 5.72 -4.62 15.09
N HIS A 81 5.49 -3.40 15.62
CA HIS A 81 4.26 -2.65 15.36
C HIS A 81 4.06 -2.38 13.88
N MET A 82 5.10 -1.88 13.20
CA MET A 82 5.04 -1.57 11.76
C MET A 82 4.82 -2.83 10.91
N GLY A 83 5.50 -3.94 11.24
CA GLY A 83 5.27 -5.23 10.58
C GLY A 83 3.83 -5.73 10.77
N ASN A 84 3.33 -5.69 12.00
CA ASN A 84 1.95 -6.04 12.34
C ASN A 84 0.93 -5.13 11.61
N TYR A 85 1.21 -3.82 11.56
CA TYR A 85 0.39 -2.88 10.81
C TYR A 85 0.29 -3.25 9.32
N GLN A 86 1.43 -3.55 8.68
CA GLN A 86 1.44 -3.95 7.26
C GLN A 86 0.66 -5.25 7.02
N ALA A 87 0.75 -6.21 7.94
CA ALA A 87 0.00 -7.46 7.87
C ALA A 87 -1.52 -7.21 8.00
N VAL A 88 -1.93 -6.40 8.99
CA VAL A 88 -3.33 -6.02 9.23
C VAL A 88 -3.90 -5.24 8.05
N ARG A 89 -3.15 -4.30 7.50
CA ARG A 89 -3.53 -3.54 6.30
C ARG A 89 -3.77 -4.47 5.11
N THR A 90 -2.83 -5.37 4.86
CA THR A 90 -2.95 -6.33 3.76
C THR A 90 -4.16 -7.23 3.95
N HIS A 91 -4.40 -7.75 5.16
CA HIS A 91 -5.56 -8.56 5.52
C HIS A 91 -6.86 -7.80 5.25
N PHE A 92 -6.97 -6.56 5.73
CA PHE A 92 -8.16 -5.73 5.54
C PHE A 92 -8.53 -5.55 4.07
N PHE A 93 -7.54 -5.26 3.22
CA PHE A 93 -7.79 -5.08 1.78
C PHE A 93 -7.96 -6.41 1.03
N ASP A 94 -7.42 -7.52 1.54
CA ASP A 94 -7.73 -8.85 1.00
C ASP A 94 -9.20 -9.22 1.28
N ASP A 95 -9.70 -8.96 2.50
CA ASP A 95 -11.10 -9.16 2.88
C ASP A 95 -12.02 -8.27 2.04
N PHE A 96 -11.66 -7.00 1.81
CA PHE A 96 -12.40 -6.10 0.92
C PHE A 96 -12.58 -6.71 -0.49
N PHE A 97 -11.54 -7.29 -1.07
CA PHE A 97 -11.66 -7.92 -2.38
C PHE A 97 -12.44 -9.22 -2.34
N ALA A 98 -12.32 -10.01 -1.28
CA ALA A 98 -13.13 -11.21 -1.10
C ALA A 98 -14.63 -10.86 -1.02
N GLU A 99 -15.00 -9.88 -0.22
CA GLU A 99 -16.37 -9.39 -0.11
C GLU A 99 -16.90 -8.80 -1.44
N ALA A 100 -16.04 -8.08 -2.20
CA ALA A 100 -16.41 -7.57 -3.51
C ALA A 100 -16.66 -8.72 -4.51
N ALA A 101 -15.80 -9.74 -4.48
CA ALA A 101 -15.95 -10.94 -5.33
C ALA A 101 -17.20 -11.74 -4.98
N ASP A 102 -17.54 -11.87 -3.70
CA ASP A 102 -18.77 -12.53 -3.19
C ASP A 102 -20.02 -11.76 -3.59
N ALA A 103 -19.93 -10.41 -3.66
CA ALA A 103 -21.00 -9.56 -4.17
C ALA A 103 -21.14 -9.61 -5.71
N GLY A 104 -20.33 -10.41 -6.39
CA GLY A 104 -20.39 -10.60 -7.85
C GLY A 104 -19.52 -9.66 -8.66
N ILE A 105 -18.72 -8.79 -8.05
CA ILE A 105 -17.79 -7.91 -8.78
C ILE A 105 -16.67 -8.76 -9.39
N ARG A 106 -16.39 -8.51 -10.68
CA ARG A 106 -15.37 -9.23 -11.46
C ARG A 106 -14.38 -8.29 -12.14
N GLN A 107 -14.53 -7.00 -11.93
CA GLN A 107 -13.62 -5.98 -12.43
C GLN A 107 -12.95 -5.31 -11.24
N VAL A 108 -11.62 -5.34 -11.22
CA VAL A 108 -10.79 -4.87 -10.10
C VAL A 108 -9.74 -3.91 -10.64
N VAL A 109 -9.51 -2.81 -9.97
CA VAL A 109 -8.44 -1.85 -10.28
C VAL A 109 -7.60 -1.57 -9.04
N ILE A 110 -6.30 -1.77 -9.15
CA ILE A 110 -5.31 -1.45 -8.12
C ILE A 110 -4.50 -0.24 -8.60
N LEU A 111 -4.71 0.89 -7.95
CA LEU A 111 -4.05 2.17 -8.25
C LEU A 111 -2.67 2.20 -7.58
N ALA A 112 -1.62 2.57 -8.32
CA ALA A 112 -0.23 2.54 -7.87
C ALA A 112 0.14 1.17 -7.28
N SER A 113 -0.01 0.13 -8.10
CA SER A 113 0.02 -1.27 -7.65
C SER A 113 1.36 -1.74 -7.09
N GLY A 114 2.47 -1.04 -7.35
CA GLY A 114 3.79 -1.37 -6.82
C GLY A 114 4.13 -2.86 -6.93
N LEU A 115 4.47 -3.46 -5.81
CA LEU A 115 4.70 -4.90 -5.66
C LEU A 115 3.48 -5.65 -5.10
N ASP A 116 2.27 -5.15 -5.34
CA ASP A 116 1.04 -5.90 -5.02
C ASP A 116 1.03 -7.23 -5.78
N SER A 117 0.75 -8.32 -5.06
CA SER A 117 0.72 -9.68 -5.59
C SER A 117 -0.70 -10.27 -5.66
N ARG A 118 -1.74 -9.50 -5.35
CA ARG A 118 -3.13 -10.00 -5.26
C ARG A 118 -3.63 -10.61 -6.55
N ALA A 119 -3.23 -10.06 -7.71
CA ALA A 119 -3.57 -10.64 -9.01
C ALA A 119 -2.99 -12.05 -9.22
N PHE A 120 -2.01 -12.45 -8.40
CA PHE A 120 -1.33 -13.74 -8.47
C PHE A 120 -1.72 -14.68 -7.32
N ARG A 121 -1.97 -14.15 -6.10
CA ARG A 121 -2.13 -14.94 -4.90
C ARG A 121 -3.56 -15.12 -4.40
N LEU A 122 -4.47 -14.19 -4.68
CA LEU A 122 -5.85 -14.33 -4.24
C LEU A 122 -6.61 -15.34 -5.12
N PRO A 123 -7.57 -16.08 -4.53
CA PRO A 123 -8.38 -17.05 -5.25
C PRO A 123 -9.53 -16.36 -6.00
N TRP A 124 -9.20 -15.64 -7.04
CA TRP A 124 -10.19 -14.91 -7.83
C TRP A 124 -11.21 -15.85 -8.49
N PRO A 125 -12.51 -15.52 -8.42
CA PRO A 125 -13.52 -16.24 -9.19
C PRO A 125 -13.25 -16.16 -10.70
N ALA A 126 -13.68 -17.20 -11.44
CA ALA A 126 -13.54 -17.22 -12.89
C ALA A 126 -14.15 -15.97 -13.54
N GLY A 127 -13.47 -15.42 -14.54
CA GLY A 127 -13.86 -14.22 -15.24
C GLY A 127 -13.48 -12.91 -14.54
N THR A 128 -12.72 -12.97 -13.44
CA THR A 128 -12.20 -11.75 -12.81
C THR A 128 -11.04 -11.18 -13.61
N THR A 129 -11.13 -9.88 -13.93
CA THR A 129 -10.04 -9.10 -14.51
C THR A 129 -9.48 -8.15 -13.45
N VAL A 130 -8.15 -8.15 -13.28
CA VAL A 130 -7.42 -7.26 -12.37
C VAL A 130 -6.54 -6.32 -13.19
N TYR A 131 -6.88 -5.04 -13.18
CA TYR A 131 -6.07 -3.98 -13.78
C TYR A 131 -5.10 -3.44 -12.73
N GLU A 132 -3.83 -3.48 -13.04
CA GLU A 132 -2.77 -2.88 -12.22
C GLU A 132 -2.24 -1.63 -12.91
N ILE A 133 -2.43 -0.48 -12.27
CA ILE A 133 -1.94 0.81 -12.77
C ILE A 133 -0.68 1.17 -12.00
N ASP A 134 0.42 1.38 -12.70
CA ASP A 134 1.67 1.91 -12.12
C ASP A 134 2.60 2.42 -13.23
N GLN A 135 3.72 3.00 -12.81
CA GLN A 135 4.78 3.38 -13.73
C GLN A 135 5.32 2.17 -14.50
N PRO A 136 5.65 2.34 -15.80
CA PRO A 136 6.08 1.23 -16.66
C PRO A 136 7.20 0.38 -16.08
N LYS A 137 8.23 0.99 -15.50
CA LYS A 137 9.38 0.27 -14.92
C LYS A 137 9.02 -0.58 -13.71
N VAL A 138 8.04 -0.16 -12.92
CA VAL A 138 7.56 -0.91 -11.74
C VAL A 138 6.80 -2.15 -12.19
N LEU A 139 5.89 -2.02 -13.14
CA LEU A 139 5.14 -3.14 -13.70
C LEU A 139 6.06 -4.14 -14.42
N GLU A 140 7.01 -3.64 -15.23
CA GLU A 140 8.01 -4.47 -15.91
C GLU A 140 8.84 -5.29 -14.90
N TYR A 141 9.35 -4.64 -13.85
CA TYR A 141 10.08 -5.33 -12.78
C TYR A 141 9.27 -6.46 -12.16
N LYS A 142 8.02 -6.17 -11.72
CA LYS A 142 7.12 -7.13 -11.10
C LYS A 142 6.85 -8.33 -12.03
N ALA A 143 6.44 -8.04 -13.26
CA ALA A 143 6.13 -9.07 -14.25
C ALA A 143 7.35 -9.94 -14.58
N ALA A 144 8.50 -9.34 -14.86
CA ALA A 144 9.72 -10.06 -15.19
C ALA A 144 10.21 -10.93 -14.01
N THR A 145 10.16 -10.41 -12.79
CA THR A 145 10.58 -11.14 -11.60
C THR A 145 9.70 -12.36 -11.36
N LEU A 146 8.37 -12.21 -11.37
CA LEU A 146 7.46 -13.32 -11.15
C LEU A 146 7.54 -14.36 -12.29
N ALA A 147 7.65 -13.91 -13.55
CA ALA A 147 7.81 -14.81 -14.69
C ALA A 147 9.09 -15.67 -14.63
N ARG A 148 10.24 -15.09 -14.19
CA ARG A 148 11.49 -15.84 -13.97
C ARG A 148 11.33 -16.98 -12.97
N HIS A 149 10.41 -16.86 -12.03
CA HIS A 149 10.10 -17.87 -11.02
C HIS A 149 8.92 -18.77 -11.41
N GLY A 150 8.44 -18.69 -12.65
CA GLY A 150 7.36 -19.54 -13.16
C GLY A 150 5.99 -19.21 -12.55
N VAL A 151 5.81 -18.01 -11.99
CA VAL A 151 4.55 -17.58 -11.37
C VAL A 151 3.63 -16.97 -12.42
N ALA A 152 2.42 -17.51 -12.53
CA ALA A 152 1.37 -16.99 -13.39
C ALA A 152 0.26 -16.33 -12.56
N PRO A 153 -0.43 -15.31 -13.10
CA PRO A 153 -1.58 -14.69 -12.44
C PRO A 153 -2.71 -15.71 -12.19
N SER A 154 -3.44 -15.54 -11.10
CA SER A 154 -4.67 -16.28 -10.77
C SER A 154 -5.93 -15.65 -11.38
N ALA A 155 -5.83 -14.42 -11.93
CA ALA A 155 -6.87 -13.68 -12.63
C ALA A 155 -6.43 -13.29 -14.04
N ASP A 156 -7.35 -12.72 -14.87
CA ASP A 156 -6.97 -12.01 -16.09
C ASP A 156 -6.29 -10.69 -15.69
N ARG A 157 -4.97 -10.74 -15.52
CA ARG A 157 -4.18 -9.56 -15.11
C ARG A 157 -3.88 -8.68 -16.32
N ARG A 158 -4.20 -7.39 -16.19
CA ARG A 158 -3.93 -6.37 -17.22
C ARG A 158 -3.08 -5.24 -16.66
N GLU A 159 -1.94 -5.04 -17.29
CA GLU A 159 -1.03 -3.94 -16.94
C GLU A 159 -1.46 -2.65 -17.63
N VAL A 160 -1.60 -1.58 -16.85
CA VAL A 160 -1.88 -0.25 -17.34
C VAL A 160 -0.67 0.62 -16.98
N ALA A 161 0.31 0.61 -17.87
CA ALA A 161 1.61 1.25 -17.68
C ALA A 161 1.50 2.77 -17.91
N VAL A 162 1.04 3.51 -16.90
CA VAL A 162 0.83 4.95 -16.93
C VAL A 162 1.02 5.55 -15.54
N ASP A 163 1.53 6.77 -15.50
CA ASP A 163 1.58 7.57 -14.28
C ASP A 163 0.19 8.15 -13.95
N LEU A 164 -0.24 8.07 -12.69
CA LEU A 164 -1.54 8.61 -12.24
C LEU A 164 -1.66 10.14 -12.40
N ARG A 165 -0.55 10.83 -12.67
CA ARG A 165 -0.55 12.27 -13.04
C ARG A 165 -0.94 12.51 -14.49
N GLN A 166 -0.95 11.47 -15.32
CA GLN A 166 -1.31 11.51 -16.74
C GLN A 166 -2.77 11.08 -16.96
N ASP A 167 -3.17 10.89 -18.21
CA ASP A 167 -4.50 10.42 -18.57
C ASP A 167 -4.64 8.90 -18.37
N TRP A 168 -4.59 8.47 -17.09
CA TRP A 168 -4.76 7.07 -16.71
C TRP A 168 -6.19 6.54 -16.97
N PRO A 169 -7.29 7.35 -16.91
CA PRO A 169 -8.61 6.90 -17.28
C PRO A 169 -8.69 6.41 -18.73
N ALA A 170 -8.15 7.18 -19.68
CA ALA A 170 -8.10 6.76 -21.07
C ALA A 170 -7.24 5.52 -21.29
N ALA A 171 -6.09 5.42 -20.59
CA ALA A 171 -5.24 4.23 -20.64
C ALA A 171 -5.94 2.98 -20.09
N LEU A 172 -6.70 3.12 -19.01
CA LEU A 172 -7.48 2.04 -18.40
C LEU A 172 -8.59 1.55 -19.32
N VAL A 173 -9.36 2.45 -19.92
CA VAL A 173 -10.40 2.13 -20.92
C VAL A 173 -9.77 1.44 -22.14
N LYS A 174 -8.63 1.91 -22.62
CA LYS A 174 -7.90 1.28 -23.72
C LYS A 174 -7.44 -0.15 -23.39
N ALA A 175 -7.15 -0.43 -22.12
CA ALA A 175 -6.82 -1.78 -21.64
C ALA A 175 -8.05 -2.71 -21.55
N GLY A 176 -9.25 -2.20 -21.85
CA GLY A 176 -10.50 -2.97 -21.90
C GLY A 176 -11.36 -2.85 -20.64
N PHE A 177 -11.15 -1.82 -19.83
CA PHE A 177 -12.03 -1.50 -18.71
C PHE A 177 -13.42 -1.09 -19.20
N ASP A 178 -14.45 -1.63 -18.59
CA ASP A 178 -15.85 -1.35 -18.90
C ASP A 178 -16.48 -0.46 -17.82
N ILE A 179 -16.75 0.78 -18.15
CA ILE A 179 -17.35 1.78 -17.25
C ILE A 179 -18.79 1.43 -16.82
N ALA A 180 -19.45 0.53 -17.52
CA ALA A 180 -20.81 0.08 -17.19
C ALA A 180 -20.83 -1.09 -16.18
N THR A 181 -19.68 -1.64 -15.87
CA THR A 181 -19.54 -2.80 -14.98
C THR A 181 -19.08 -2.39 -13.58
N PRO A 182 -19.76 -2.86 -12.49
CA PRO A 182 -19.32 -2.58 -11.13
C PRO A 182 -17.87 -3.00 -10.89
N THR A 183 -17.10 -2.13 -10.26
CA THR A 183 -15.66 -2.26 -10.10
C THR A 183 -15.26 -2.18 -8.62
N ALA A 184 -14.29 -2.99 -8.21
CA ALA A 184 -13.61 -2.86 -6.92
C ALA A 184 -12.29 -2.09 -7.11
N TRP A 185 -12.20 -0.91 -6.51
CA TRP A 185 -11.05 -0.02 -6.57
C TRP A 185 -10.22 -0.08 -5.31
N LEU A 186 -8.89 -0.05 -5.44
CA LEU A 186 -7.97 0.03 -4.31
C LEU A 186 -6.97 1.17 -4.49
N ALA A 187 -6.85 2.01 -3.46
CA ALA A 187 -5.81 3.03 -3.29
C ALA A 187 -5.06 2.79 -1.97
N GLU A 188 -4.19 1.78 -1.94
CA GLU A 188 -3.39 1.38 -0.78
C GLU A 188 -1.99 2.01 -0.85
N GLY A 189 -1.55 2.68 0.23
CA GLY A 189 -0.23 3.29 0.31
C GLY A 189 0.03 4.38 -0.73
N LEU A 190 -1.01 5.04 -1.22
CA LEU A 190 -0.94 5.98 -2.35
C LEU A 190 -1.13 7.44 -1.92
N LEU A 191 -2.18 7.72 -1.15
CA LEU A 191 -2.69 9.09 -1.00
C LEU A 191 -1.70 10.05 -0.34
N MET A 192 -0.82 9.54 0.52
CA MET A 192 0.24 10.35 1.14
C MET A 192 1.25 10.92 0.12
N TYR A 193 1.36 10.30 -1.04
CA TYR A 193 2.27 10.73 -2.12
C TYR A 193 1.61 11.67 -3.13
N LEU A 194 0.36 12.06 -2.89
CA LEU A 194 -0.39 12.99 -3.72
C LEU A 194 -0.62 14.32 -2.98
N PRO A 195 -0.53 15.47 -3.63
CA PRO A 195 -1.07 16.71 -3.08
C PRO A 195 -2.60 16.63 -2.96
N ALA A 196 -3.22 17.50 -2.13
CA ALA A 196 -4.66 17.43 -1.83
C ALA A 196 -5.53 17.51 -3.10
N ASP A 197 -5.22 18.42 -3.99
CA ASP A 197 -5.97 18.58 -5.26
C ASP A 197 -5.84 17.36 -6.20
N ALA A 198 -4.70 16.65 -6.14
CA ALA A 198 -4.53 15.41 -6.91
C ALA A 198 -5.33 14.24 -6.29
N GLN A 199 -5.47 14.20 -4.96
CA GLN A 199 -6.37 13.26 -4.29
C GLN A 199 -7.83 13.49 -4.73
N ASP A 200 -8.29 14.72 -4.74
CA ASP A 200 -9.66 15.06 -5.13
C ASP A 200 -9.92 14.71 -6.61
N ARG A 201 -8.96 15.01 -7.49
CA ARG A 201 -9.04 14.60 -8.89
C ARG A 201 -9.10 13.08 -9.05
N LEU A 202 -8.28 12.34 -8.31
CA LEU A 202 -8.26 10.88 -8.34
C LEU A 202 -9.64 10.30 -8.00
N PHE A 203 -10.23 10.72 -6.88
CA PHE A 203 -11.55 10.22 -6.47
C PHE A 203 -12.68 10.70 -7.39
N THR A 204 -12.56 11.88 -7.97
CA THR A 204 -13.49 12.35 -9.03
C THR A 204 -13.46 11.38 -10.22
N GLN A 205 -12.27 11.07 -10.74
CA GLN A 205 -12.09 10.13 -11.85
C GLN A 205 -12.56 8.70 -11.50
N VAL A 206 -12.23 8.21 -10.30
CA VAL A 206 -12.75 6.92 -9.81
C VAL A 206 -14.28 6.92 -9.79
N THR A 207 -14.89 8.01 -9.31
CA THR A 207 -16.35 8.13 -9.23
C THR A 207 -16.99 8.16 -10.62
N GLU A 208 -16.42 8.91 -11.58
CA GLU A 208 -16.89 8.99 -12.97
C GLU A 208 -16.79 7.63 -13.70
N LEU A 209 -15.79 6.81 -13.35
CA LEU A 209 -15.57 5.49 -13.93
C LEU A 209 -16.33 4.37 -13.20
N SER A 210 -17.13 4.68 -12.18
CA SER A 210 -17.80 3.70 -11.33
C SER A 210 -19.27 3.58 -11.63
N ALA A 211 -19.68 2.41 -12.12
CA ALA A 211 -21.09 2.03 -12.19
C ALA A 211 -21.69 1.86 -10.77
N PRO A 212 -23.02 1.99 -10.59
CA PRO A 212 -23.70 1.66 -9.32
C PRO A 212 -23.33 0.24 -8.85
N GLY A 213 -23.12 0.07 -7.55
CA GLY A 213 -22.64 -1.17 -6.94
C GLY A 213 -21.12 -1.35 -6.98
N SER A 214 -20.36 -0.43 -7.58
CA SER A 214 -18.91 -0.40 -7.46
C SER A 214 -18.49 -0.17 -6.00
N ARG A 215 -17.32 -0.67 -5.63
CA ARG A 215 -16.72 -0.50 -4.31
C ARG A 215 -15.37 0.17 -4.40
N VAL A 216 -15.00 0.95 -3.41
CA VAL A 216 -13.70 1.58 -3.27
C VAL A 216 -13.13 1.31 -1.89
N ALA A 217 -11.84 1.01 -1.82
CA ALA A 217 -11.09 0.99 -0.58
C ALA A 217 -9.85 1.88 -0.72
N ALA A 218 -9.55 2.61 0.34
CA ALA A 218 -8.40 3.50 0.38
C ALA A 218 -7.75 3.52 1.77
N GLU A 219 -6.46 3.78 1.80
CA GLU A 219 -5.72 4.06 3.02
C GLU A 219 -5.41 5.56 3.08
N THR A 220 -5.77 6.19 4.19
CA THR A 220 -5.38 7.55 4.51
C THR A 220 -4.40 7.56 5.67
N MET A 221 -3.35 8.39 5.57
CA MET A 221 -2.42 8.58 6.68
C MET A 221 -2.94 9.65 7.62
N GLY A 222 -2.78 9.43 8.92
CA GLY A 222 -3.06 10.47 9.91
C GLY A 222 -2.12 11.66 9.73
N ILE A 223 -2.63 12.88 10.01
CA ILE A 223 -1.78 14.07 10.10
C ILE A 223 -0.91 13.88 11.34
N HIS A 224 0.37 13.59 11.14
CA HIS A 224 1.29 13.44 12.26
C HIS A 224 1.79 14.80 12.70
N ALA A 225 1.68 15.09 14.01
CA ALA A 225 2.28 16.28 14.57
C ALA A 225 3.79 16.33 14.26
N GLU A 226 4.31 17.53 13.96
CA GLU A 226 5.74 17.80 13.67
C GLU A 226 6.67 17.09 14.67
N ASP A 227 6.30 17.10 15.97
CA ASP A 227 7.03 16.43 17.04
C ASP A 227 7.18 14.91 16.83
N ARG A 228 6.17 14.24 16.24
CA ARG A 228 6.21 12.80 15.98
C ARG A 228 7.20 12.47 14.86
N ARG A 229 7.27 13.29 13.83
CA ARG A 229 8.23 13.15 12.73
C ARG A 229 9.65 13.38 13.19
N GLU A 230 9.85 14.41 13.96
CA GLU A 230 11.17 14.70 14.52
C GLU A 230 11.66 13.53 15.40
N ARG A 231 10.79 12.95 16.23
CA ARG A 231 11.11 11.73 17.00
C ARG A 231 11.43 10.55 16.10
N MET A 232 10.63 10.31 15.05
CA MET A 232 10.87 9.24 14.09
C MET A 232 12.22 9.43 13.39
N ARG A 233 12.51 10.62 12.93
CA ARG A 233 13.78 10.99 12.27
C ARG A 233 14.99 10.75 13.18
N LYS A 234 14.92 11.15 14.45
CA LYS A 234 15.97 10.86 15.45
C LYS A 234 16.19 9.38 15.70
N ARG A 235 15.11 8.60 15.76
CA ARG A 235 15.20 7.14 15.92
C ARG A 235 15.84 6.48 14.69
N PHE A 236 15.45 6.87 13.49
CA PHE A 236 16.09 6.37 12.26
C PHE A 236 17.57 6.75 12.16
N ALA A 237 17.93 7.96 12.56
CA ALA A 237 19.34 8.36 12.63
C ALA A 237 20.14 7.49 13.62
N SER A 238 19.56 7.12 14.75
CA SER A 238 20.18 6.20 15.72
C SER A 238 20.40 4.81 15.13
N LEU A 239 19.40 4.26 14.39
CA LEU A 239 19.54 2.99 13.69
C LEU A 239 20.68 3.00 12.67
N THR A 240 20.79 4.08 11.89
CA THR A 240 21.88 4.27 10.93
C THR A 240 23.25 4.26 11.64
N ALA A 241 23.35 4.95 12.75
CA ALA A 241 24.61 5.04 13.50
C ALA A 241 25.01 3.68 14.14
N GLN A 242 24.06 2.90 14.62
CA GLN A 242 24.31 1.64 15.32
C GLN A 242 24.48 0.43 14.38
N PHE A 243 23.75 0.39 13.29
CA PHE A 243 23.66 -0.79 12.41
C PHE A 243 24.16 -0.55 10.99
N GLY A 244 24.56 0.68 10.65
CA GLY A 244 25.04 1.05 9.31
C GLY A 244 23.94 0.98 8.23
N VAL A 245 22.69 0.87 8.62
CA VAL A 245 21.54 0.87 7.71
C VAL A 245 21.10 2.31 7.49
N GLN A 246 21.01 2.75 6.23
CA GLN A 246 20.43 4.05 5.89
C GLN A 246 18.95 3.85 5.53
N PRO A 247 18.02 3.99 6.49
CA PRO A 247 16.60 3.95 6.16
C PRO A 247 16.25 5.18 5.30
N MET A 248 15.45 4.94 4.27
CA MET A 248 14.86 6.04 3.50
C MET A 248 13.92 6.84 4.39
N ASP A 249 14.08 8.15 4.43
CA ASP A 249 13.11 9.01 5.11
C ASP A 249 11.86 9.16 4.23
N ILE A 250 10.86 8.33 4.52
CA ILE A 250 9.59 8.32 3.78
C ILE A 250 8.88 9.69 3.92
N THR A 251 9.13 10.42 5.00
CA THR A 251 8.49 11.72 5.23
C THR A 251 8.90 12.77 4.19
N GLU A 252 10.09 12.62 3.58
CA GLU A 252 10.54 13.50 2.51
C GLU A 252 9.81 13.26 1.17
N LEU A 253 9.13 12.12 1.04
CA LEU A 253 8.36 11.75 -0.14
C LEU A 253 6.87 12.09 -0.02
N THR A 254 6.39 12.39 1.18
CA THR A 254 4.97 12.60 1.46
C THR A 254 4.59 14.07 1.39
N TYR A 255 3.35 14.32 0.98
CA TYR A 255 2.75 15.65 1.00
C TYR A 255 1.95 15.85 2.29
N GLU A 256 2.25 16.96 2.98
CA GLU A 256 1.43 17.47 4.06
C GLU A 256 0.58 18.59 3.52
N ASP A 257 -0.70 18.41 3.65
CA ASP A 257 -1.64 19.43 3.26
C ASP A 257 -2.76 19.47 4.32
N PRO A 258 -2.81 20.53 5.14
CA PRO A 258 -3.84 20.66 6.17
C PRO A 258 -5.26 20.80 5.59
N ASP A 259 -5.37 21.22 4.32
CA ASP A 259 -6.64 21.37 3.62
C ASP A 259 -7.08 20.10 2.88
N ARG A 260 -6.33 18.99 3.04
CA ARG A 260 -6.67 17.69 2.44
C ARG A 260 -8.03 17.21 2.94
N ALA A 261 -8.92 16.90 2.01
CA ALA A 261 -10.24 16.38 2.31
C ALA A 261 -10.14 15.01 3.04
N ASP A 262 -10.98 14.82 4.07
CA ASP A 262 -11.23 13.48 4.61
C ASP A 262 -11.90 12.61 3.54
N VAL A 263 -11.31 11.47 3.24
CA VAL A 263 -11.74 10.61 2.14
C VAL A 263 -13.13 10.04 2.38
N ALA A 264 -13.46 9.66 3.61
CA ALA A 264 -14.78 9.10 3.90
C ALA A 264 -15.89 10.16 3.76
N VAL A 265 -15.62 11.39 4.19
CA VAL A 265 -16.53 12.53 4.02
C VAL A 265 -16.66 12.86 2.54
N TRP A 266 -15.54 12.98 1.81
CA TRP A 266 -15.54 13.27 0.38
C TRP A 266 -16.38 12.25 -0.39
N LEU A 267 -16.17 10.97 -0.15
CA LEU A 267 -16.93 9.89 -0.79
C LEU A 267 -18.44 10.01 -0.50
N ALA A 268 -18.82 10.28 0.77
CA ALA A 268 -20.23 10.43 1.15
C ALA A 268 -20.90 11.58 0.40
N GLU A 269 -20.20 12.69 0.20
CA GLU A 269 -20.69 13.86 -0.54
C GLU A 269 -20.81 13.62 -2.05
N HIS A 270 -20.09 12.60 -2.58
CA HIS A 270 -20.02 12.30 -4.02
C HIS A 270 -20.76 11.00 -4.41
N GLY A 271 -21.76 10.58 -3.61
CA GLY A 271 -22.66 9.49 -3.96
C GLY A 271 -22.11 8.09 -3.65
N TRP A 272 -21.28 7.99 -2.60
CA TRP A 272 -20.83 6.73 -2.04
C TRP A 272 -21.38 6.57 -0.62
N ARG A 273 -21.75 5.37 -0.24
CA ARG A 273 -21.98 5.01 1.15
C ARG A 273 -20.64 4.59 1.74
N SER A 274 -20.00 5.47 2.50
CA SER A 274 -18.65 5.31 3.01
C SER A 274 -18.59 4.98 4.48
N GLY A 275 -17.49 4.38 4.89
CA GLY A 275 -17.13 4.11 6.29
C GLY A 275 -15.61 4.21 6.48
N ALA A 276 -15.19 4.45 7.71
CA ALA A 276 -13.79 4.57 8.08
C ALA A 276 -13.49 3.74 9.33
N LEU A 277 -12.35 3.09 9.35
CA LEU A 277 -11.85 2.27 10.46
C LEU A 277 -10.40 2.64 10.77
N ALA A 278 -10.14 3.05 12.00
CA ALA A 278 -8.79 3.34 12.44
C ALA A 278 -7.91 2.08 12.44
N SER A 279 -6.70 2.17 11.90
CA SER A 279 -5.80 1.00 11.80
C SER A 279 -5.48 0.38 13.18
N ASN A 280 -5.33 1.20 14.23
CA ASN A 280 -5.10 0.69 15.59
C ASN A 280 -6.28 -0.16 16.11
N ASP A 281 -7.51 0.19 15.76
CA ASP A 281 -8.69 -0.58 16.20
C ASP A 281 -8.73 -1.93 15.49
N GLU A 282 -8.40 -1.96 14.21
CA GLU A 282 -8.28 -3.21 13.47
C GLU A 282 -7.11 -4.08 13.97
N MET A 283 -5.98 -3.47 14.28
CA MET A 283 -4.85 -4.16 14.90
C MET A 283 -5.24 -4.78 16.26
N ARG A 284 -6.03 -4.07 17.08
CA ARG A 284 -6.55 -4.61 18.35
C ARG A 284 -7.52 -5.75 18.12
N ARG A 285 -8.43 -5.60 17.16
CA ARG A 285 -9.41 -6.64 16.80
C ARG A 285 -8.72 -7.94 16.38
N LEU A 286 -7.61 -7.84 15.65
CA LEU A 286 -6.84 -8.99 15.16
C LEU A 286 -5.74 -9.46 16.13
N GLY A 287 -5.62 -8.87 17.31
CA GLY A 287 -4.61 -9.24 18.31
C GLY A 287 -3.17 -8.92 17.88
N ARG A 288 -3.00 -7.91 17.03
CA ARG A 288 -1.69 -7.49 16.46
C ARG A 288 -1.22 -6.11 16.95
N PHE A 289 -1.97 -5.46 17.82
CA PHE A 289 -1.56 -4.17 18.37
C PHE A 289 -0.40 -4.35 19.36
N VAL A 290 0.63 -3.53 19.19
CA VAL A 290 1.78 -3.43 20.10
C VAL A 290 1.87 -1.98 20.56
N GLU A 291 1.89 -1.75 21.85
CA GLU A 291 2.15 -0.42 22.39
C GLU A 291 3.59 0.01 22.10
N ILE A 292 3.74 1.23 21.61
CA ILE A 292 5.03 1.88 21.41
C ILE A 292 5.14 2.97 22.46
N ALA A 293 6.27 3.03 23.16
CA ALA A 293 6.57 4.11 24.09
C ALA A 293 6.45 5.48 23.37
N ASP A 294 5.93 6.47 24.06
CA ASP A 294 5.68 7.82 23.52
C ASP A 294 4.68 7.89 22.35
N SER A 295 3.85 6.85 22.14
CA SER A 295 2.74 6.99 21.21
C SER A 295 1.64 7.86 21.85
N ASP A 296 1.11 8.82 21.06
CA ASP A 296 -0.05 9.63 21.47
C ASP A 296 -1.39 8.87 21.37
N GLY A 297 -1.33 7.54 21.14
CA GLY A 297 -2.49 6.68 20.96
C GLY A 297 -3.20 6.84 19.62
N GLN A 298 -2.77 7.79 18.78
CA GLN A 298 -3.37 7.99 17.47
C GLN A 298 -2.99 6.89 16.50
N SER A 299 -3.93 6.53 15.63
CA SER A 299 -3.69 5.55 14.57
C SER A 299 -2.73 6.09 13.53
N PHE A 300 -1.88 5.20 13.01
CA PHE A 300 -0.96 5.52 11.92
C PHE A 300 -1.74 5.86 10.64
N SER A 301 -2.82 5.13 10.38
CA SER A 301 -3.68 5.35 9.22
C SER A 301 -5.14 5.03 9.53
N THR A 302 -5.99 5.35 8.58
CA THR A 302 -7.41 4.98 8.56
C THR A 302 -7.69 4.23 7.27
N PHE A 303 -8.38 3.09 7.38
CA PHE A 303 -8.91 2.35 6.24
C PHE A 303 -10.30 2.85 5.92
N VAL A 304 -10.50 3.30 4.70
CA VAL A 304 -11.77 3.83 4.22
C VAL A 304 -12.33 2.90 3.18
N THR A 305 -13.62 2.60 3.28
CA THR A 305 -14.36 1.87 2.25
C THR A 305 -15.57 2.65 1.79
N GLY A 306 -16.01 2.42 0.55
CA GLY A 306 -17.22 3.02 0.00
C GLY A 306 -17.90 2.10 -0.99
N GLU A 307 -19.24 2.19 -1.07
CA GLU A 307 -20.06 1.53 -2.09
C GLU A 307 -20.82 2.59 -2.88
N ARG A 308 -20.73 2.54 -4.21
CA ARG A 308 -21.40 3.47 -5.13
C ARG A 308 -22.90 3.21 -5.12
N VAL A 309 -23.67 4.24 -4.78
CA VAL A 309 -25.13 4.18 -4.69
C VAL A 309 -25.78 4.42 -6.05
#